data_905feda463d1298b7257b1a79e78d840
#
_entry.id   905feda463d1298b7257b1a79e78d840
#
_cell.length_a   1.000
_cell.length_b   1.000
_cell.length_c   1.000
_cell.angle_alpha   90.00
_cell.angle_beta   90.00
_cell.angle_gamma   90.00
#
_symmetry.space_group_name_H-M   'P 1'
#
loop_
_entity.id
_entity.type
_entity.pdbx_description
1 polymer ?
#
loop_
_entity_poly.entity_id
_entity_poly.type
_entity_poly.pdbx_seq_one_letter_code
_entity_poly.pdbx_strand_id
1 'polypeptide(L)'
;MRKIHSLRTVSAAALLSIPMVLSGCGMFGAQSSEAVDPPPPIQEAAMIQAAEGNGALAMLPLTTVYLQDQQGLLAPVSLTLPSGTDASSPKTALDTLVTGGAYAGMLPEGFQGVLPQGTVVQNVTIHADDKLAVVEFSGNFAKYDAKEERKMLEAVTWTLTGTPDVENVQIWVDGKKLTQMPVNSTPLPEPLNRAVGINLDLGDTFVTNSSPVTVYFSAASPAGIQYYVPVTRLVTPGEDRVQAALNELIKGPDKGGELEEVMTGGTELQSVKTAEDGTVTVALKDDMFAEGDIVPSELLQSVVLTTVENTASKDAKVQIEWNGQKTVMGDDNRDYSAPVSKPEYINEIPI
;
A
#
# COMPACT_ATOMS: atom_id res chain seq x y z
N MET A 1 71.18 33.44 29.29
CA MET A 1 71.02 34.60 30.25
C MET A 1 69.60 34.61 30.75
N ARG A 2 69.50 34.47 32.06
CA ARG A 2 68.52 34.98 33.04
C ARG A 2 67.05 34.59 32.82
N LYS A 3 66.57 33.67 33.63
CA LYS A 3 66.12 33.68 35.05
C LYS A 3 64.62 33.98 35.12
N ILE A 4 63.81 33.04 35.52
CA ILE A 4 63.32 32.69 36.88
C ILE A 4 62.18 33.58 37.33
N HIS A 5 61.05 33.07 37.68
CA HIS A 5 60.40 32.80 38.97
C HIS A 5 58.92 32.52 38.71
N SER A 6 58.36 31.40 38.95
CA SER A 6 57.76 30.85 40.19
C SER A 6 56.97 31.84 41.01
N LEU A 7 55.69 31.58 41.22
CA LEU A 7 55.09 31.43 42.54
C LEU A 7 53.66 30.86 42.51
N ARG A 8 53.49 29.98 43.43
CA ARG A 8 52.31 29.31 43.92
C ARG A 8 51.34 30.23 44.62
N THR A 9 50.08 29.91 44.72
CA THR A 9 49.21 29.71 45.92
C THR A 9 47.77 29.62 45.50
N VAL A 10 47.09 28.52 45.72
CA VAL A 10 46.36 28.06 46.91
C VAL A 10 44.99 28.72 47.11
N SER A 11 44.00 27.88 46.96
CA SER A 11 42.73 27.74 47.71
C SER A 11 41.73 28.92 47.78
N ALA A 12 40.49 28.61 47.39
CA ALA A 12 39.36 28.57 48.36
C ALA A 12 38.07 28.13 47.68
N ALA A 13 37.45 27.14 48.26
CA ALA A 13 36.10 26.72 47.98
C ALA A 13 35.10 27.77 48.47
N ALA A 14 34.09 28.09 47.68
CA ALA A 14 32.90 28.77 48.13
C ALA A 14 31.68 28.12 47.55
N LEU A 15 31.01 27.35 48.36
CA LEU A 15 29.60 26.92 48.22
C LEU A 15 28.74 28.17 48.26
N LEU A 16 27.97 28.43 47.20
CA LEU A 16 26.87 29.37 47.23
C LEU A 16 25.59 28.68 46.77
N SER A 17 24.79 28.37 47.77
CA SER A 17 23.39 28.02 47.69
C SER A 17 22.58 29.16 47.07
N ILE A 18 21.83 28.90 46.02
CA ILE A 18 20.86 29.83 45.45
C ILE A 18 19.47 29.42 45.88
N PRO A 19 18.69 30.29 46.54
CA PRO A 19 17.33 30.01 46.90
C PRO A 19 16.39 30.12 45.70
N MET A 20 15.50 29.10 45.54
CA MET A 20 14.33 29.20 44.72
C MET A 20 13.47 30.40 45.15
N VAL A 21 13.22 31.30 44.25
CA VAL A 21 12.12 32.25 44.39
C VAL A 21 10.98 31.85 43.47
N LEU A 22 10.01 31.20 44.03
CA LEU A 22 8.67 31.13 43.47
C LEU A 22 7.97 32.45 43.79
N SER A 23 7.69 33.27 42.81
CA SER A 23 6.49 34.11 42.77
C SER A 23 6.43 34.88 41.45
N GLY A 24 5.36 34.65 40.72
CA GLY A 24 5.01 35.37 39.50
C GLY A 24 3.62 35.00 39.05
N CYS A 25 2.60 35.43 39.81
CA CYS A 25 1.25 35.56 39.25
C CYS A 25 1.30 36.66 38.18
N GLY A 26 1.05 36.30 36.93
CA GLY A 26 0.84 37.22 35.84
C GLY A 26 -0.38 36.76 35.02
N MET A 27 -1.46 37.52 35.19
CA MET A 27 -2.68 37.48 34.40
C MET A 27 -2.39 37.54 32.91
N PHE A 28 -2.61 36.45 32.15
CA PHE A 28 -3.01 36.49 30.75
C PHE A 28 -3.99 35.38 30.48
N GLY A 29 -5.01 35.69 29.71
CA GLY A 29 -6.25 35.04 29.39
C GLY A 29 -6.25 33.53 29.33
N ALA A 30 -7.29 32.97 29.85
CA ALA A 30 -7.68 31.58 29.63
C ALA A 30 -7.86 31.33 28.12
N GLN A 31 -6.82 30.82 27.48
CA GLN A 31 -7.03 29.95 26.32
C GLN A 31 -7.46 28.61 26.89
N SER A 32 -8.71 28.26 26.60
CA SER A 32 -9.21 26.90 26.79
C SER A 32 -8.21 25.98 26.09
N SER A 33 -7.47 25.19 26.88
CA SER A 33 -6.84 24.00 26.33
C SER A 33 -8.01 23.14 25.84
N GLU A 34 -8.19 23.06 24.52
CA GLU A 34 -8.97 21.99 23.94
C GLU A 34 -8.39 20.70 24.51
N ALA A 35 -9.26 19.94 25.17
CA ALA A 35 -8.89 18.61 25.61
C ALA A 35 -8.49 17.84 24.34
N VAL A 36 -7.21 17.51 24.22
CA VAL A 36 -6.76 16.58 23.19
C VAL A 36 -7.51 15.30 23.45
N ASP A 37 -8.37 14.91 22.53
CA ASP A 37 -9.06 13.63 22.60
C ASP A 37 -8.03 12.53 22.87
N PRO A 38 -8.27 11.63 23.83
CA PRO A 38 -7.35 10.52 24.05
C PRO A 38 -7.20 9.72 22.77
N PRO A 39 -5.99 9.23 22.45
CA PRO A 39 -5.77 8.43 21.28
C PRO A 39 -6.72 7.22 21.29
N PRO A 40 -7.13 6.70 20.13
CA PRO A 40 -7.95 5.51 20.06
C PRO A 40 -7.37 4.39 20.94
N PRO A 41 -8.21 3.55 21.58
CA PRO A 41 -7.76 2.55 22.56
C PRO A 41 -6.62 1.64 22.11
N ILE A 42 -6.47 1.48 20.79
CA ILE A 42 -5.40 0.69 20.18
C ILE A 42 -4.06 1.42 20.19
N GLN A 43 -4.05 2.73 19.92
CA GLN A 43 -2.84 3.55 20.04
C GLN A 43 -2.41 3.68 21.49
N GLU A 44 -3.38 3.81 22.41
CA GLU A 44 -3.11 3.84 23.84
C GLU A 44 -2.50 2.53 24.33
N ALA A 45 -3.02 1.37 23.90
CA ALA A 45 -2.44 0.06 24.22
C ALA A 45 -1.03 -0.12 23.64
N ALA A 46 -0.76 0.34 22.42
CA ALA A 46 0.56 0.30 21.81
C ALA A 46 1.56 1.24 22.52
N MET A 47 1.12 2.43 22.94
CA MET A 47 1.94 3.37 23.71
C MET A 47 2.23 2.88 25.13
N ILE A 48 1.27 2.21 25.78
CA ILE A 48 1.47 1.60 27.11
C ILE A 48 2.49 0.46 27.04
N GLN A 49 2.41 -0.41 26.01
CA GLN A 49 3.39 -1.48 25.79
C GLN A 49 4.78 -0.94 25.48
N ALA A 50 4.89 0.15 24.73
CA ALA A 50 6.15 0.81 24.48
C ALA A 50 6.76 1.45 25.73
N ALA A 51 5.93 1.97 26.64
CA ALA A 51 6.35 2.59 27.89
C ALA A 51 6.79 1.56 28.96
N GLU A 52 6.27 0.33 28.93
CA GLU A 52 6.62 -0.75 29.87
C GLU A 52 7.96 -1.43 29.58
N GLY A 53 8.74 -0.94 28.59
CA GLY A 53 10.15 -1.32 28.43
C GLY A 53 10.40 -2.77 27.96
N ASN A 54 9.39 -3.49 27.50
CA ASN A 54 9.57 -4.74 26.79
C ASN A 54 10.00 -4.44 25.35
N GLY A 55 11.30 -4.31 25.14
CA GLY A 55 11.96 -3.83 23.93
C GLY A 55 11.90 -4.75 22.71
N ALA A 56 10.74 -5.12 22.32
CA ALA A 56 10.34 -5.41 20.96
C ALA A 56 8.96 -4.77 20.82
N LEU A 57 8.85 -3.65 20.11
CA LEU A 57 7.61 -3.31 19.42
C LEU A 57 7.29 -4.55 18.60
N ALA A 58 6.46 -5.46 19.14
CA ALA A 58 5.85 -6.48 18.33
C ALA A 58 5.09 -5.68 17.27
N MET A 59 5.64 -5.61 16.07
CA MET A 59 4.94 -5.02 14.94
C MET A 59 3.64 -5.82 14.84
N LEU A 60 2.53 -5.15 15.16
CA LEU A 60 1.23 -5.77 14.99
C LEU A 60 1.13 -6.19 13.52
N PRO A 61 0.69 -7.41 13.22
CA PRO A 61 0.62 -7.86 11.86
C PRO A 61 -0.26 -6.91 11.05
N LEU A 62 0.30 -6.37 9.98
CA LEU A 62 -0.44 -5.57 9.02
C LEU A 62 -1.22 -6.51 8.09
N THR A 63 -2.38 -6.05 7.65
CA THR A 63 -3.20 -6.73 6.66
C THR A 63 -3.47 -5.78 5.51
N THR A 64 -3.10 -6.17 4.30
CA THR A 64 -3.39 -5.37 3.11
C THR A 64 -4.78 -5.68 2.58
N VAL A 65 -5.62 -4.64 2.49
CA VAL A 65 -6.99 -4.70 1.97
C VAL A 65 -7.16 -3.68 0.85
N TYR A 66 -8.07 -3.94 -0.08
CA TYR A 66 -8.33 -3.02 -1.20
C TYR A 66 -9.55 -2.18 -0.89
N LEU A 67 -9.32 -0.93 -0.50
CA LEU A 67 -10.33 0.05 -0.13
C LEU A 67 -10.57 1.05 -1.25
N GLN A 68 -11.74 1.63 -1.27
CA GLN A 68 -12.07 2.73 -2.18
C GLN A 68 -11.57 4.04 -1.59
N ASP A 69 -10.83 4.79 -2.41
CA ASP A 69 -10.40 6.15 -2.11
C ASP A 69 -11.49 7.20 -2.43
N GLN A 70 -11.18 8.49 -2.23
CA GLN A 70 -12.11 9.59 -2.51
C GLN A 70 -12.41 9.78 -4.01
N GLN A 71 -11.52 9.33 -4.88
CA GLN A 71 -11.67 9.38 -6.32
C GLN A 71 -12.53 8.23 -6.86
N GLY A 72 -12.88 7.30 -5.99
CA GLY A 72 -13.65 6.12 -6.34
C GLY A 72 -12.80 4.96 -6.87
N LEU A 73 -11.47 5.05 -6.78
CA LEU A 73 -10.53 4.01 -7.16
C LEU A 73 -10.25 3.06 -5.99
N LEU A 74 -9.91 1.82 -6.29
CA LEU A 74 -9.45 0.86 -5.30
C LEU A 74 -7.93 0.97 -5.12
N ALA A 75 -7.50 1.14 -3.88
CA ALA A 75 -6.08 1.11 -3.54
C ALA A 75 -5.81 0.06 -2.46
N PRO A 76 -4.67 -0.65 -2.51
CA PRO A 76 -4.23 -1.48 -1.40
C PRO A 76 -3.89 -0.57 -0.20
N VAL A 77 -4.39 -0.90 0.97
CA VAL A 77 -4.07 -0.19 2.22
C VAL A 77 -3.68 -1.23 3.26
N SER A 78 -2.50 -1.06 3.85
CA SER A 78 -2.00 -1.96 4.89
C SER A 78 -2.39 -1.42 6.26
N LEU A 79 -3.26 -2.15 6.93
CA LEU A 79 -3.90 -1.75 8.19
C LEU A 79 -3.40 -2.58 9.37
N THR A 80 -3.19 -1.92 10.49
CA THR A 80 -3.08 -2.59 11.79
C THR A 80 -4.47 -2.89 12.32
N LEU A 81 -4.81 -4.17 12.45
CA LEU A 81 -6.11 -4.58 12.99
C LEU A 81 -6.02 -4.89 14.50
N PRO A 82 -7.15 -4.78 15.26
CA PRO A 82 -7.14 -4.91 16.72
C PRO A 82 -6.57 -6.23 17.22
N SER A 83 -5.79 -6.17 18.30
CA SER A 83 -5.31 -7.34 19.04
C SER A 83 -6.50 -8.17 19.56
N GLY A 84 -6.44 -9.50 19.40
CA GLY A 84 -7.49 -10.42 19.86
C GLY A 84 -8.49 -10.86 18.79
N THR A 85 -8.49 -10.20 17.63
CA THR A 85 -8.98 -10.79 16.38
C THR A 85 -7.80 -11.51 15.72
N ASP A 86 -8.05 -12.54 14.96
CA ASP A 86 -7.03 -13.08 14.04
C ASP A 86 -6.79 -12.03 12.95
N ALA A 87 -5.90 -11.07 13.26
CA ALA A 87 -5.64 -9.89 12.42
C ALA A 87 -5.10 -10.29 11.04
N SER A 88 -4.47 -11.46 10.93
CA SER A 88 -4.00 -12.04 9.67
C SER A 88 -5.08 -12.86 8.96
N SER A 89 -6.28 -12.99 9.54
CA SER A 89 -7.36 -13.77 8.95
C SER A 89 -7.92 -13.10 7.69
N PRO A 90 -8.03 -13.83 6.58
CA PRO A 90 -8.71 -13.35 5.37
C PRO A 90 -10.15 -12.91 5.63
N LYS A 91 -10.82 -13.51 6.63
CA LYS A 91 -12.15 -13.09 7.06
C LYS A 91 -12.13 -11.67 7.62
N THR A 92 -11.19 -11.37 8.51
CA THR A 92 -11.06 -10.03 9.10
C THR A 92 -10.71 -8.99 8.02
N ALA A 93 -9.85 -9.34 7.07
CA ALA A 93 -9.55 -8.49 5.92
C ALA A 93 -10.83 -8.14 5.12
N LEU A 94 -11.70 -9.11 4.86
CA LEU A 94 -12.98 -8.86 4.17
C LEU A 94 -14.00 -8.10 5.04
N ASP A 95 -14.00 -8.28 6.36
CA ASP A 95 -14.87 -7.52 7.26
C ASP A 95 -14.54 -6.02 7.23
N THR A 96 -13.27 -5.62 6.93
CA THR A 96 -12.90 -4.21 6.76
C THR A 96 -13.50 -3.59 5.50
N LEU A 97 -13.84 -4.40 4.49
CA LEU A 97 -14.47 -3.93 3.26
C LEU A 97 -15.96 -3.58 3.43
N VAL A 98 -16.58 -3.89 4.57
CA VAL A 98 -18.00 -3.62 4.79
C VAL A 98 -18.22 -2.14 5.12
N THR A 99 -18.98 -1.45 4.28
CA THR A 99 -19.32 -0.04 4.47
C THR A 99 -20.06 0.15 5.81
N GLY A 100 -19.54 1.05 6.66
CA GLY A 100 -20.12 1.28 8.00
C GLY A 100 -20.06 0.05 8.92
N GLY A 101 -19.20 -0.92 8.61
CA GLY A 101 -18.96 -2.11 9.42
C GLY A 101 -18.13 -1.83 10.69
N ALA A 102 -17.76 -2.90 11.39
CA ALA A 102 -17.06 -2.82 12.68
C ALA A 102 -15.70 -2.09 12.58
N TYR A 103 -15.07 -2.12 11.41
CA TYR A 103 -13.74 -1.53 11.17
C TYR A 103 -13.78 -0.17 10.47
N ALA A 104 -14.98 0.36 10.16
CA ALA A 104 -15.10 1.61 9.39
C ALA A 104 -14.45 2.82 10.09
N GLY A 105 -14.46 2.88 11.42
CA GLY A 105 -13.80 3.93 12.20
C GLY A 105 -12.28 3.78 12.34
N MET A 106 -11.70 2.73 11.73
CA MET A 106 -10.26 2.42 11.77
C MET A 106 -9.63 2.53 10.37
N LEU A 107 -10.40 2.98 9.39
CA LEU A 107 -9.87 3.21 8.05
C LEU A 107 -9.22 4.59 7.99
N PRO A 108 -8.12 4.74 7.25
CA PRO A 108 -7.50 6.05 7.06
C PRO A 108 -8.46 7.05 6.43
N GLU A 109 -8.25 8.34 6.70
CA GLU A 109 -9.06 9.41 6.12
C GLU A 109 -9.02 9.33 4.59
N GLY A 110 -10.21 9.40 3.99
CA GLY A 110 -10.37 9.31 2.53
C GLY A 110 -10.57 7.91 2.01
N PHE A 111 -10.53 6.87 2.84
CA PHE A 111 -10.75 5.48 2.44
C PHE A 111 -12.02 4.90 3.03
N GLN A 112 -12.70 4.05 2.26
CA GLN A 112 -13.90 3.38 2.71
C GLN A 112 -14.03 1.96 2.14
N GLY A 113 -14.82 1.13 2.86
CA GLY A 113 -15.21 -0.18 2.36
C GLY A 113 -16.22 -0.09 1.21
N VAL A 114 -16.30 -1.13 0.41
CA VAL A 114 -17.15 -1.19 -0.80
C VAL A 114 -18.28 -2.23 -0.70
N LEU A 115 -18.24 -3.12 0.28
CA LEU A 115 -19.31 -4.10 0.48
C LEU A 115 -20.52 -3.44 1.14
N PRO A 116 -21.75 -3.85 0.77
CA PRO A 116 -22.96 -3.27 1.33
C PRO A 116 -23.02 -3.30 2.85
N GLN A 117 -23.55 -2.26 3.44
CA GLN A 117 -23.78 -2.18 4.89
C GLN A 117 -24.59 -3.38 5.38
N GLY A 118 -24.16 -3.99 6.46
CA GLY A 118 -24.79 -5.17 7.05
C GLY A 118 -24.46 -6.48 6.35
N THR A 119 -23.57 -6.48 5.36
CA THR A 119 -22.96 -7.71 4.86
C THR A 119 -22.18 -8.40 5.98
N VAL A 120 -22.38 -9.68 6.15
CA VAL A 120 -21.63 -10.52 7.10
C VAL A 120 -20.77 -11.48 6.31
N VAL A 121 -19.47 -11.49 6.57
CA VAL A 121 -18.57 -12.54 6.10
C VAL A 121 -18.79 -13.75 7.00
N GLN A 122 -19.56 -14.73 6.52
CA GLN A 122 -19.95 -15.90 7.30
C GLN A 122 -18.76 -16.84 7.49
N ASN A 123 -18.03 -17.11 6.42
CA ASN A 123 -16.87 -17.98 6.43
C ASN A 123 -15.87 -17.63 5.33
N VAL A 124 -14.58 -17.92 5.57
CA VAL A 124 -13.54 -17.97 4.55
C VAL A 124 -12.73 -19.24 4.76
N THR A 125 -12.65 -20.07 3.74
CA THR A 125 -11.88 -21.33 3.76
C THR A 125 -10.78 -21.26 2.71
N ILE A 126 -9.54 -21.50 3.12
CA ILE A 126 -8.39 -21.59 2.20
C ILE A 126 -8.09 -23.05 1.89
N HIS A 127 -8.10 -23.38 0.61
CA HIS A 127 -7.66 -24.66 0.06
C HIS A 127 -6.26 -24.44 -0.55
N ALA A 128 -5.21 -24.60 0.26
CA ALA A 128 -3.83 -24.28 -0.12
C ALA A 128 -3.35 -25.11 -1.32
N ASP A 129 -3.73 -26.39 -1.40
CA ASP A 129 -3.36 -27.28 -2.52
C ASP A 129 -3.90 -26.78 -3.87
N ASP A 130 -5.10 -26.16 -3.87
CA ASP A 130 -5.76 -25.60 -5.04
C ASP A 130 -5.51 -24.10 -5.20
N LYS A 131 -4.79 -23.48 -4.26
CA LYS A 131 -4.58 -22.02 -4.16
C LYS A 131 -5.91 -21.24 -4.22
N LEU A 132 -6.95 -21.78 -3.59
CA LEU A 132 -8.33 -21.30 -3.67
C LEU A 132 -8.82 -20.78 -2.32
N ALA A 133 -9.34 -19.55 -2.29
CA ALA A 133 -10.15 -19.05 -1.20
C ALA A 133 -11.64 -19.17 -1.55
N VAL A 134 -12.39 -19.83 -0.70
CA VAL A 134 -13.85 -19.89 -0.76
C VAL A 134 -14.40 -18.95 0.30
N VAL A 135 -15.11 -17.91 -0.11
CA VAL A 135 -15.77 -16.96 0.80
C VAL A 135 -17.27 -17.10 0.74
N GLU A 136 -17.91 -17.09 1.91
CA GLU A 136 -19.37 -17.10 2.05
C GLU A 136 -19.84 -15.80 2.72
N PHE A 137 -20.76 -15.11 2.04
CA PHE A 137 -21.41 -13.89 2.52
C PHE A 137 -22.89 -14.14 2.83
N SER A 138 -23.43 -13.31 3.74
CA SER A 138 -24.88 -13.22 3.94
C SER A 138 -25.58 -12.57 2.75
N GLY A 139 -26.91 -12.76 2.64
CA GLY A 139 -27.73 -12.20 1.56
C GLY A 139 -27.69 -10.68 1.44
N ASN A 140 -27.23 -9.96 2.47
CA ASN A 140 -27.01 -8.50 2.38
C ASN A 140 -25.94 -8.13 1.36
N PHE A 141 -25.03 -9.05 1.03
CA PHE A 141 -24.04 -8.89 -0.04
C PHE A 141 -24.70 -8.50 -1.39
N ALA A 142 -25.93 -8.91 -1.64
CA ALA A 142 -26.68 -8.60 -2.87
C ALA A 142 -27.43 -7.24 -2.83
N LYS A 143 -27.26 -6.41 -1.80
CA LYS A 143 -27.96 -5.12 -1.64
C LYS A 143 -27.09 -3.93 -2.03
N TYR A 144 -26.74 -3.80 -3.28
CA TYR A 144 -25.89 -2.71 -3.82
C TYR A 144 -26.48 -2.11 -5.10
N ASP A 145 -25.94 -0.95 -5.49
CA ASP A 145 -26.25 -0.33 -6.78
C ASP A 145 -25.46 -1.04 -7.90
N ALA A 146 -26.09 -1.34 -9.02
CA ALA A 146 -25.49 -2.08 -10.14
C ALA A 146 -24.13 -1.51 -10.60
N LYS A 147 -23.91 -0.22 -10.46
CA LYS A 147 -22.64 0.43 -10.81
C LYS A 147 -21.46 0.05 -9.90
N GLU A 148 -21.74 -0.37 -8.66
CA GLU A 148 -20.72 -0.76 -7.68
C GLU A 148 -20.29 -2.22 -7.83
N GLU A 149 -21.02 -3.02 -8.63
CA GLU A 149 -20.85 -4.47 -8.72
C GLU A 149 -19.41 -4.87 -9.08
N ARG A 150 -18.84 -4.22 -10.09
CA ARG A 150 -17.48 -4.51 -10.53
C ARG A 150 -16.45 -4.18 -9.44
N LYS A 151 -16.59 -3.04 -8.79
CA LYS A 151 -15.70 -2.62 -7.71
C LYS A 151 -15.73 -3.58 -6.52
N MET A 152 -16.91 -4.04 -6.14
CA MET A 152 -17.05 -5.07 -5.09
C MET A 152 -16.31 -6.35 -5.47
N LEU A 153 -16.49 -6.81 -6.71
CA LEU A 153 -15.83 -8.01 -7.23
C LEU A 153 -14.30 -7.86 -7.21
N GLU A 154 -13.79 -6.73 -7.69
CA GLU A 154 -12.38 -6.39 -7.70
C GLU A 154 -11.82 -6.36 -6.27
N ALA A 155 -12.46 -5.63 -5.34
CA ALA A 155 -11.98 -5.50 -3.96
C ALA A 155 -11.90 -6.85 -3.24
N VAL A 156 -12.93 -7.70 -3.35
CA VAL A 156 -12.93 -9.05 -2.76
C VAL A 156 -11.82 -9.91 -3.36
N THR A 157 -11.69 -9.91 -4.69
CA THR A 157 -10.72 -10.74 -5.41
C THR A 157 -9.29 -10.31 -5.06
N TRP A 158 -8.99 -9.01 -5.12
CA TRP A 158 -7.65 -8.50 -4.88
C TRP A 158 -7.24 -8.60 -3.41
N THR A 159 -8.16 -8.41 -2.47
CA THR A 159 -7.90 -8.60 -1.04
C THR A 159 -7.57 -10.07 -0.74
N LEU A 160 -8.40 -11.01 -1.18
CA LEU A 160 -8.17 -12.44 -0.92
C LEU A 160 -6.92 -12.98 -1.62
N THR A 161 -6.66 -12.57 -2.86
CA THR A 161 -5.44 -12.98 -3.59
C THR A 161 -4.17 -12.28 -3.11
N GLY A 162 -4.27 -11.32 -2.20
CA GLY A 162 -3.16 -10.78 -1.41
C GLY A 162 -2.71 -11.71 -0.29
N THR A 163 -3.55 -12.65 0.14
CA THR A 163 -3.22 -13.65 1.15
C THR A 163 -2.20 -14.66 0.58
N PRO A 164 -1.22 -15.12 1.36
CA PRO A 164 -0.34 -16.21 0.96
C PRO A 164 -1.13 -17.44 0.51
N ASP A 165 -0.61 -18.17 -0.46
CA ASP A 165 -1.19 -19.41 -1.02
C ASP A 165 -2.60 -19.26 -1.64
N VAL A 166 -3.03 -18.01 -1.94
CA VAL A 166 -4.30 -17.73 -2.64
C VAL A 166 -4.03 -17.09 -3.99
N GLU A 167 -4.46 -17.77 -5.05
CA GLU A 167 -4.46 -17.25 -6.42
C GLU A 167 -5.87 -17.10 -6.99
N ASN A 168 -6.81 -17.93 -6.49
CA ASN A 168 -8.17 -18.02 -6.98
C ASN A 168 -9.20 -17.79 -5.88
N VAL A 169 -10.37 -17.29 -6.25
CA VAL A 169 -11.47 -16.97 -5.34
C VAL A 169 -12.77 -17.63 -5.82
N GLN A 170 -13.57 -18.08 -4.90
CA GLN A 170 -14.93 -18.54 -5.16
C GLN A 170 -15.87 -17.85 -4.18
N ILE A 171 -16.92 -17.21 -4.69
CA ILE A 171 -17.89 -16.44 -3.90
C ILE A 171 -19.17 -17.22 -3.73
N TRP A 172 -19.65 -17.31 -2.49
CA TRP A 172 -20.93 -17.91 -2.11
C TRP A 172 -21.79 -16.88 -1.37
N VAL A 173 -23.10 -16.97 -1.54
CA VAL A 173 -24.07 -16.15 -0.81
C VAL A 173 -25.19 -17.07 -0.29
N ASP A 174 -25.41 -17.05 1.02
CA ASP A 174 -26.42 -17.88 1.69
C ASP A 174 -26.41 -19.36 1.22
N GLY A 175 -25.23 -19.98 1.23
CA GLY A 175 -25.02 -21.37 0.87
C GLY A 175 -25.04 -21.68 -0.63
N LYS A 176 -25.07 -20.65 -1.50
CA LYS A 176 -25.09 -20.84 -2.96
C LYS A 176 -23.84 -20.25 -3.60
N LYS A 177 -23.12 -21.09 -4.35
CA LYS A 177 -22.02 -20.62 -5.21
C LYS A 177 -22.56 -19.66 -6.27
N LEU A 178 -21.91 -18.51 -6.41
CA LEU A 178 -22.22 -17.58 -7.48
C LEU A 178 -21.45 -17.94 -8.77
N THR A 179 -22.15 -17.94 -9.90
CA THR A 179 -21.59 -18.02 -11.26
C THR A 179 -21.66 -16.67 -11.97
N GLN A 180 -22.43 -15.75 -11.41
CA GLN A 180 -22.54 -14.34 -11.81
C GLN A 180 -22.90 -13.51 -10.61
N MET A 181 -22.60 -12.23 -10.66
CA MET A 181 -22.96 -11.29 -9.61
C MET A 181 -24.48 -11.06 -9.56
N PRO A 182 -25.05 -10.84 -8.33
CA PRO A 182 -26.50 -10.90 -8.11
C PRO A 182 -27.33 -9.81 -8.81
N VAL A 183 -26.78 -8.59 -8.98
CA VAL A 183 -27.58 -7.42 -9.42
C VAL A 183 -27.46 -7.18 -10.92
N ASN A 184 -26.24 -7.03 -11.44
CA ASN A 184 -26.01 -6.74 -12.86
C ASN A 184 -25.64 -7.97 -13.69
N SER A 185 -25.65 -9.16 -13.06
CA SER A 185 -25.32 -10.43 -13.70
C SER A 185 -23.93 -10.48 -14.34
N THR A 186 -22.97 -9.71 -13.81
CA THR A 186 -21.58 -9.77 -14.26
C THR A 186 -21.08 -11.22 -14.10
N PRO A 187 -20.65 -11.88 -15.17
CA PRO A 187 -20.18 -13.27 -15.10
C PRO A 187 -18.95 -13.38 -14.19
N LEU A 188 -18.92 -14.43 -13.37
CA LEU A 188 -17.74 -14.77 -12.58
C LEU A 188 -16.94 -15.83 -13.35
N PRO A 189 -15.71 -15.50 -13.81
CA PRO A 189 -14.86 -16.49 -14.47
C PRO A 189 -14.46 -17.61 -13.50
N GLU A 190 -14.22 -18.79 -14.03
CA GLU A 190 -13.70 -19.93 -13.28
C GLU A 190 -12.35 -20.36 -13.90
N PRO A 191 -11.23 -20.10 -13.21
CA PRO A 191 -11.12 -19.49 -11.88
C PRO A 191 -11.31 -17.98 -11.88
N LEU A 192 -11.89 -17.44 -10.79
CA LEU A 192 -11.90 -16.00 -10.51
C LEU A 192 -10.58 -15.62 -9.85
N ASN A 193 -9.81 -14.74 -10.48
CA ASN A 193 -8.49 -14.27 -10.01
C ASN A 193 -8.21 -12.84 -10.48
N ARG A 194 -6.98 -12.35 -10.29
CA ARG A 194 -6.60 -10.98 -10.67
C ARG A 194 -6.72 -10.66 -12.17
N ALA A 195 -6.93 -11.66 -13.03
CA ALA A 195 -7.22 -11.40 -14.45
C ALA A 195 -8.53 -10.63 -14.69
N VAL A 196 -9.42 -10.54 -13.69
CA VAL A 196 -10.59 -9.63 -13.75
C VAL A 196 -10.18 -8.17 -13.84
N GLY A 197 -8.93 -7.86 -13.48
CA GLY A 197 -8.40 -6.50 -13.42
C GLY A 197 -8.77 -5.78 -12.12
N ILE A 198 -8.38 -4.51 -12.04
CA ILE A 198 -8.73 -3.55 -10.98
C ILE A 198 -8.68 -2.15 -11.57
N ASN A 199 -9.62 -1.28 -11.20
CA ASN A 199 -9.69 0.09 -11.70
C ASN A 199 -9.53 0.13 -13.23
N LEU A 200 -10.34 -0.65 -13.94
CA LEU A 200 -10.16 -0.88 -15.38
C LEU A 200 -10.24 0.42 -16.17
N ASP A 201 -9.12 0.77 -16.80
CA ASP A 201 -8.97 1.88 -17.72
C ASP A 201 -8.98 1.30 -19.16
N LEU A 202 -10.06 1.56 -19.88
CA LEU A 202 -10.24 1.05 -21.26
C LEU A 202 -9.48 1.90 -22.28
N GLY A 203 -9.18 3.17 -21.95
CA GLY A 203 -8.57 4.10 -22.89
C GLY A 203 -9.25 4.06 -24.26
N ASP A 204 -8.45 4.17 -25.32
CA ASP A 204 -8.89 4.06 -26.69
C ASP A 204 -8.79 2.61 -27.25
N THR A 205 -8.50 1.62 -26.38
CA THR A 205 -8.22 0.25 -26.81
C THR A 205 -9.52 -0.56 -26.93
N PHE A 206 -9.65 -1.30 -28.04
CA PHE A 206 -10.78 -2.23 -28.21
C PHE A 206 -10.66 -3.40 -27.24
N VAL A 207 -11.73 -3.67 -26.48
CA VAL A 207 -11.81 -4.79 -25.53
C VAL A 207 -11.58 -6.16 -26.20
N THR A 208 -11.99 -6.27 -27.47
CA THR A 208 -11.81 -7.49 -28.24
C THR A 208 -10.37 -7.62 -28.73
N ASN A 209 -9.76 -8.78 -28.45
CA ASN A 209 -8.38 -9.08 -28.86
C ASN A 209 -7.35 -8.17 -28.14
N SER A 210 -7.45 -8.08 -26.81
CA SER A 210 -6.51 -7.37 -25.95
C SER A 210 -6.04 -8.27 -24.79
N SER A 211 -4.93 -7.89 -24.16
CA SER A 211 -4.39 -8.54 -22.96
C SER A 211 -4.36 -7.53 -21.81
N PRO A 212 -4.81 -7.89 -20.60
CA PRO A 212 -4.74 -6.99 -19.46
C PRO A 212 -3.32 -6.93 -18.89
N VAL A 213 -2.86 -5.73 -18.57
CA VAL A 213 -1.67 -5.45 -17.75
C VAL A 213 -2.06 -4.53 -16.62
N THR A 214 -1.40 -4.65 -15.46
CA THR A 214 -1.67 -3.79 -14.31
C THR A 214 -0.47 -2.90 -14.04
N VAL A 215 -0.70 -1.61 -13.97
CA VAL A 215 0.31 -0.58 -13.68
C VAL A 215 0.00 0.09 -12.35
N TYR A 216 1.01 0.56 -11.64
CA TYR A 216 0.86 1.24 -10.37
C TYR A 216 1.19 2.73 -10.53
N PHE A 217 0.16 3.55 -10.54
CA PHE A 217 0.29 5.00 -10.45
C PHE A 217 0.26 5.44 -8.99
N SER A 218 0.31 6.73 -8.75
CA SER A 218 0.26 7.35 -7.44
C SER A 218 -0.96 8.26 -7.32
N ALA A 219 -1.40 8.47 -6.09
CA ALA A 219 -2.39 9.46 -5.71
C ALA A 219 -2.07 10.01 -4.32
N ALA A 220 -2.63 11.16 -3.97
CA ALA A 220 -2.47 11.74 -2.64
C ALA A 220 -3.73 11.63 -1.81
N SER A 221 -3.59 11.25 -0.53
CA SER A 221 -4.68 11.29 0.45
C SER A 221 -5.02 12.73 0.82
N PRO A 222 -6.16 13.01 1.51
CA PRO A 222 -6.49 14.34 1.99
C PRO A 222 -5.41 14.96 2.89
N ALA A 223 -4.67 14.12 3.60
CA ALA A 223 -3.53 14.54 4.43
C ALA A 223 -2.24 14.76 3.62
N GLY A 224 -2.26 14.61 2.30
CA GLY A 224 -1.10 14.77 1.42
C GLY A 224 -0.13 13.58 1.46
N ILE A 225 -0.58 12.41 1.92
CA ILE A 225 0.24 11.19 1.95
C ILE A 225 0.07 10.50 0.60
N GLN A 226 1.20 10.26 -0.08
CA GLN A 226 1.23 9.54 -1.35
C GLN A 226 0.95 8.05 -1.16
N TYR A 227 0.20 7.46 -2.07
CA TYR A 227 -0.10 6.04 -2.09
C TYR A 227 -0.22 5.50 -3.51
N TYR A 228 0.12 4.23 -3.71
CA TYR A 228 0.06 3.56 -5.02
C TYR A 228 -1.35 3.07 -5.31
N VAL A 229 -1.79 3.27 -6.54
CA VAL A 229 -3.09 2.84 -7.06
C VAL A 229 -2.86 1.92 -8.26
N PRO A 230 -3.25 0.64 -8.19
CA PRO A 230 -3.19 -0.26 -9.33
C PRO A 230 -4.28 0.07 -10.34
N VAL A 231 -3.91 0.11 -11.61
CA VAL A 231 -4.82 0.33 -12.74
C VAL A 231 -4.60 -0.75 -13.80
N THR A 232 -5.64 -1.43 -14.20
CA THR A 232 -5.57 -2.40 -15.30
C THR A 232 -5.85 -1.71 -16.62
N ARG A 233 -4.92 -1.83 -17.55
CA ARG A 233 -5.02 -1.38 -18.93
C ARG A 233 -5.05 -2.53 -19.91
N LEU A 234 -5.66 -2.31 -21.06
CA LEU A 234 -5.71 -3.28 -22.14
C LEU A 234 -4.65 -2.95 -23.19
N VAL A 235 -3.79 -3.92 -23.48
CA VAL A 235 -2.70 -3.79 -24.45
C VAL A 235 -2.84 -4.80 -25.58
N THR A 236 -2.05 -4.63 -26.64
CA THR A 236 -2.01 -5.57 -27.78
C THR A 236 -1.56 -6.95 -27.31
N PRO A 237 -2.26 -8.03 -27.70
CA PRO A 237 -1.88 -9.39 -27.33
C PRO A 237 -0.56 -9.81 -27.97
N GLY A 238 0.18 -10.67 -27.25
CA GLY A 238 1.43 -11.28 -27.78
C GLY A 238 2.68 -10.48 -27.49
N GLU A 239 2.60 -9.30 -26.91
CA GLU A 239 3.73 -8.58 -26.36
C GLU A 239 4.16 -9.19 -25.00
N ASP A 240 5.43 -9.02 -24.63
CA ASP A 240 5.86 -9.33 -23.27
C ASP A 240 5.08 -8.48 -22.29
N ARG A 241 4.39 -9.13 -21.32
CA ARG A 241 3.48 -8.44 -20.41
C ARG A 241 4.16 -7.40 -19.55
N VAL A 242 5.38 -7.69 -19.09
CA VAL A 242 6.14 -6.75 -18.25
C VAL A 242 6.55 -5.54 -19.09
N GLN A 243 7.06 -5.77 -20.31
CA GLN A 243 7.42 -4.70 -21.20
C GLN A 243 6.23 -3.83 -21.56
N ALA A 244 5.08 -4.43 -21.88
CA ALA A 244 3.85 -3.71 -22.19
C ALA A 244 3.37 -2.89 -21.00
N ALA A 245 3.37 -3.46 -19.78
CA ALA A 245 3.00 -2.76 -18.55
C ALA A 245 3.91 -1.56 -18.25
N LEU A 246 5.22 -1.74 -18.40
CA LEU A 246 6.19 -0.64 -18.18
C LEU A 246 6.03 0.48 -19.22
N ASN A 247 5.72 0.15 -20.48
CA ASN A 247 5.40 1.16 -21.47
C ASN A 247 4.14 1.95 -21.12
N GLU A 248 3.10 1.29 -20.59
CA GLU A 248 1.89 1.96 -20.10
C GLU A 248 2.15 2.80 -18.83
N LEU A 249 3.05 2.36 -17.95
CA LEU A 249 3.49 3.14 -16.79
C LEU A 249 4.20 4.43 -17.23
N ILE A 250 5.12 4.33 -18.20
CA ILE A 250 5.87 5.48 -18.76
C ILE A 250 4.93 6.45 -19.49
N LYS A 251 3.90 5.94 -20.17
CA LYS A 251 2.87 6.76 -20.82
C LYS A 251 2.10 7.64 -19.81
N GLY A 252 2.06 7.22 -18.54
CA GLY A 252 1.37 7.92 -17.46
C GLY A 252 -0.14 7.67 -17.43
N PRO A 253 -0.84 8.22 -16.42
CA PRO A 253 -2.29 8.14 -16.29
C PRO A 253 -2.99 9.03 -17.32
N ASP A 254 -4.30 8.83 -17.50
CA ASP A 254 -5.09 9.67 -18.38
C ASP A 254 -5.10 11.12 -17.90
N LYS A 255 -4.94 12.06 -18.84
CA LYS A 255 -4.88 13.50 -18.54
C LYS A 255 -6.23 13.99 -17.99
N GLY A 256 -6.15 14.65 -16.85
CA GLY A 256 -7.33 15.21 -16.16
C GLY A 256 -8.00 14.22 -15.19
N GLY A 257 -7.40 13.05 -14.97
CA GLY A 257 -7.73 12.15 -13.86
C GLY A 257 -7.10 12.61 -12.54
N GLU A 258 -7.38 11.87 -11.47
CA GLU A 258 -6.92 12.14 -10.10
C GLU A 258 -5.59 11.42 -9.78
N LEU A 259 -5.08 10.63 -10.74
CA LEU A 259 -3.81 9.90 -10.59
C LEU A 259 -2.64 10.77 -11.02
N GLU A 260 -1.53 10.62 -10.32
CA GLU A 260 -0.30 11.34 -10.57
C GLU A 260 0.66 10.52 -11.44
N GLU A 261 1.39 11.22 -12.31
CA GLU A 261 2.47 10.62 -13.10
C GLU A 261 3.65 10.28 -12.17
N VAL A 262 4.03 9.01 -12.10
CA VAL A 262 5.18 8.57 -11.31
C VAL A 262 6.49 8.59 -12.11
N MET A 263 6.39 8.54 -13.44
CA MET A 263 7.53 8.61 -14.35
C MET A 263 7.69 10.02 -14.88
N THR A 264 8.93 10.40 -15.19
CA THR A 264 9.17 11.68 -15.86
C THR A 264 8.84 11.58 -17.34
N GLY A 265 8.52 12.71 -18.00
CA GLY A 265 8.24 12.73 -19.43
C GLY A 265 9.45 12.40 -20.32
N GLY A 266 10.65 12.24 -19.74
CA GLY A 266 11.89 11.86 -20.44
C GLY A 266 12.29 10.41 -20.26
N THR A 267 11.54 9.66 -19.45
CA THR A 267 11.87 8.24 -19.19
C THR A 267 11.62 7.37 -20.41
N GLU A 268 12.61 6.54 -20.77
CA GLU A 268 12.54 5.57 -21.85
C GLU A 268 12.85 4.15 -21.33
N LEU A 269 12.04 3.17 -21.70
CA LEU A 269 12.33 1.76 -21.46
C LEU A 269 13.33 1.26 -22.48
N GLN A 270 14.51 0.83 -22.03
CA GLN A 270 15.57 0.32 -22.89
C GLN A 270 15.45 -1.19 -23.09
N SER A 271 15.24 -1.95 -22.03
CA SER A 271 15.05 -3.40 -22.11
C SER A 271 14.42 -3.98 -20.86
N VAL A 272 13.78 -5.14 -21.01
CA VAL A 272 13.34 -6.03 -19.93
C VAL A 272 13.99 -7.39 -20.17
N LYS A 273 14.60 -7.98 -19.15
CA LYS A 273 15.24 -9.30 -19.23
C LYS A 273 14.88 -10.11 -17.97
N THR A 274 14.47 -11.33 -18.16
CA THR A 274 14.23 -12.27 -17.06
C THR A 274 15.37 -13.29 -17.03
N ALA A 275 16.05 -13.39 -15.88
CA ALA A 275 17.09 -14.36 -15.64
C ALA A 275 16.52 -15.75 -15.31
N GLU A 276 17.35 -16.78 -15.31
CA GLU A 276 16.93 -18.16 -15.01
C GLU A 276 16.42 -18.33 -13.56
N ASP A 277 16.90 -17.51 -12.63
CA ASP A 277 16.43 -17.47 -11.23
C ASP A 277 15.13 -16.69 -11.03
N GLY A 278 14.52 -16.18 -12.10
CA GLY A 278 13.29 -15.40 -12.06
C GLY A 278 13.48 -13.92 -11.75
N THR A 279 14.72 -13.45 -11.57
CA THR A 279 15.00 -12.01 -11.43
C THR A 279 14.73 -11.27 -12.73
N VAL A 280 13.95 -10.19 -12.66
CA VAL A 280 13.63 -9.34 -13.80
C VAL A 280 14.49 -8.08 -13.75
N THR A 281 15.33 -7.89 -14.76
CA THR A 281 16.13 -6.67 -14.93
C THR A 281 15.37 -5.71 -15.84
N VAL A 282 15.08 -4.52 -15.35
CA VAL A 282 14.44 -3.41 -16.08
C VAL A 282 15.48 -2.33 -16.32
N ALA A 283 15.83 -2.09 -17.57
CA ALA A 283 16.76 -1.03 -17.94
C ALA A 283 15.99 0.20 -18.43
N LEU A 284 16.21 1.32 -17.74
CA LEU A 284 15.58 2.62 -18.00
C LEU A 284 16.63 3.66 -18.35
N LYS A 285 16.22 4.64 -19.13
CA LYS A 285 17.00 5.83 -19.45
C LYS A 285 16.17 7.07 -19.17
N ASP A 286 16.79 8.05 -18.52
CA ASP A 286 16.19 9.37 -18.30
C ASP A 286 17.31 10.40 -18.09
N ASP A 287 17.38 11.40 -18.95
CA ASP A 287 18.42 12.43 -18.89
C ASP A 287 18.23 13.43 -17.71
N MET A 288 17.11 13.34 -16.97
CA MET A 288 16.87 14.15 -15.78
C MET A 288 17.79 13.76 -14.60
N PHE A 289 18.22 12.48 -14.52
CA PHE A 289 19.05 11.96 -13.44
C PHE A 289 20.47 11.69 -13.93
N ALA A 290 21.44 12.41 -13.37
CA ALA A 290 22.87 12.19 -13.64
C ALA A 290 23.41 10.99 -12.82
N GLU A 291 24.65 10.58 -13.13
CA GLU A 291 25.32 9.53 -12.36
C GLU A 291 25.51 9.93 -10.90
N GLY A 292 25.01 9.12 -9.99
CA GLY A 292 25.07 9.34 -8.54
C GLY A 292 23.92 10.15 -7.96
N ASP A 293 22.95 10.58 -8.77
CA ASP A 293 21.73 11.21 -8.26
C ASP A 293 20.86 10.19 -7.54
N ILE A 294 20.12 10.67 -6.54
CA ILE A 294 19.10 9.90 -5.84
C ILE A 294 17.82 9.96 -6.69
N VAL A 295 17.28 8.80 -7.01
CA VAL A 295 16.01 8.68 -7.74
C VAL A 295 14.85 8.60 -6.76
N PRO A 296 13.72 9.28 -6.98
CA PRO A 296 12.55 9.15 -6.10
C PRO A 296 12.14 7.69 -5.91
N SER A 297 12.04 7.23 -4.67
CA SER A 297 11.65 5.86 -4.35
C SER A 297 10.23 5.53 -4.82
N GLU A 298 9.36 6.53 -4.89
CA GLU A 298 8.02 6.39 -5.44
C GLU A 298 8.06 5.86 -6.89
N LEU A 299 8.90 6.45 -7.72
CA LEU A 299 9.13 6.02 -9.10
C LEU A 299 9.68 4.59 -9.15
N LEU A 300 10.75 4.32 -8.37
CA LEU A 300 11.43 3.01 -8.36
C LEU A 300 10.50 1.89 -7.86
N GLN A 301 9.74 2.14 -6.80
CA GLN A 301 8.77 1.18 -6.27
C GLN A 301 7.60 0.96 -7.21
N SER A 302 7.13 2.00 -7.92
CA SER A 302 6.11 1.86 -8.95
C SER A 302 6.57 0.92 -10.08
N VAL A 303 7.84 1.02 -10.50
CA VAL A 303 8.47 0.07 -11.45
C VAL A 303 8.49 -1.34 -10.88
N VAL A 304 8.89 -1.51 -9.61
CA VAL A 304 8.93 -2.82 -8.95
C VAL A 304 7.54 -3.44 -8.87
N LEU A 305 6.54 -2.69 -8.36
CA LEU A 305 5.16 -3.16 -8.22
C LEU A 305 4.57 -3.55 -9.59
N THR A 306 4.71 -2.69 -10.58
CA THR A 306 4.24 -2.93 -11.95
C THR A 306 4.90 -4.16 -12.55
N THR A 307 6.22 -4.30 -12.39
CA THR A 307 6.96 -5.46 -12.90
C THR A 307 6.46 -6.76 -12.27
N VAL A 308 6.43 -6.83 -10.94
CA VAL A 308 6.04 -8.06 -10.22
C VAL A 308 4.60 -8.46 -10.53
N GLU A 309 3.66 -7.50 -10.61
CA GLU A 309 2.25 -7.81 -10.88
C GLU A 309 2.03 -8.40 -12.29
N ASN A 310 2.92 -8.13 -13.23
CA ASN A 310 2.84 -8.64 -14.61
C ASN A 310 3.75 -9.84 -14.90
N THR A 311 4.49 -10.33 -13.90
CA THR A 311 5.24 -11.60 -13.99
C THR A 311 4.39 -12.80 -13.63
N ALA A 312 4.90 -13.99 -13.93
CA ALA A 312 4.24 -15.24 -13.53
C ALA A 312 4.39 -15.56 -12.02
N SER A 313 5.39 -14.98 -11.36
CA SER A 313 5.70 -15.21 -9.94
C SER A 313 5.48 -13.95 -9.12
N LYS A 314 4.67 -14.03 -8.06
CA LYS A 314 4.48 -12.94 -7.09
C LYS A 314 5.74 -12.64 -6.27
N ASP A 315 6.69 -13.59 -6.21
CA ASP A 315 7.95 -13.49 -5.48
C ASP A 315 9.12 -13.10 -6.37
N ALA A 316 8.84 -12.70 -7.62
CA ALA A 316 9.88 -12.23 -8.54
C ALA A 316 10.64 -11.04 -7.93
N LYS A 317 11.94 -11.05 -8.11
CA LYS A 317 12.81 -9.93 -7.76
C LYS A 317 13.01 -9.03 -8.96
N VAL A 318 13.12 -7.74 -8.71
CA VAL A 318 13.33 -6.73 -9.74
C VAL A 318 14.67 -6.05 -9.50
N GLN A 319 15.46 -5.93 -10.55
CA GLN A 319 16.69 -5.16 -10.58
C GLN A 319 16.51 -4.01 -11.57
N ILE A 320 16.83 -2.79 -11.18
CA ILE A 320 16.69 -1.62 -12.04
C ILE A 320 18.07 -1.16 -12.49
N GLU A 321 18.26 -1.04 -13.78
CA GLU A 321 19.40 -0.36 -14.41
C GLU A 321 18.93 1.02 -14.87
N TRP A 322 19.64 2.07 -14.45
CA TRP A 322 19.28 3.46 -14.79
C TRP A 322 20.43 4.16 -15.45
N ASN A 323 20.26 4.59 -16.71
CA ASN A 323 21.30 5.25 -17.52
C ASN A 323 22.62 4.46 -17.60
N GLY A 324 22.58 3.12 -17.45
CA GLY A 324 23.78 2.28 -17.40
C GLY A 324 24.63 2.46 -16.14
N GLN A 325 24.10 3.09 -15.10
CA GLN A 325 24.78 3.31 -13.82
C GLN A 325 24.96 2.00 -13.04
N LYS A 326 26.02 1.93 -12.23
CA LYS A 326 26.33 0.75 -11.40
C LYS A 326 25.48 0.65 -10.15
N THR A 327 24.96 1.77 -9.68
CA THR A 327 24.17 1.87 -8.44
C THR A 327 22.97 2.79 -8.69
N VAL A 328 21.80 2.35 -8.26
CA VAL A 328 20.55 3.11 -8.36
C VAL A 328 19.97 3.25 -6.95
N MET A 329 20.27 4.39 -6.30
CA MET A 329 19.80 4.64 -4.93
C MET A 329 18.48 5.39 -4.93
N GLY A 330 17.52 4.83 -4.18
CA GLY A 330 16.30 5.55 -3.84
C GLY A 330 16.50 6.51 -2.65
N ASP A 331 15.62 7.50 -2.51
CA ASP A 331 15.56 8.38 -1.33
C ASP A 331 15.11 7.65 -0.05
N ASP A 332 14.62 6.41 -0.18
CA ASP A 332 14.37 5.44 0.89
C ASP A 332 15.66 4.71 1.36
N ASN A 333 16.82 5.10 0.85
CA ASN A 333 18.15 4.50 1.08
C ASN A 333 18.26 3.03 0.61
N ARG A 334 17.40 2.57 -0.29
CA ARG A 334 17.49 1.24 -0.90
C ARG A 334 18.26 1.31 -2.22
N ASP A 335 19.09 0.31 -2.47
CA ASP A 335 19.78 0.12 -3.75
C ASP A 335 18.93 -0.77 -4.67
N TYR A 336 18.36 -0.16 -5.70
CA TYR A 336 17.52 -0.85 -6.69
C TYR A 336 18.32 -1.46 -7.84
N SER A 337 19.64 -1.21 -7.91
CA SER A 337 20.53 -1.94 -8.82
C SER A 337 20.84 -3.36 -8.34
N ALA A 338 20.54 -3.67 -7.07
CA ALA A 338 20.47 -5.02 -6.55
C ALA A 338 19.05 -5.59 -6.70
N PRO A 339 18.87 -6.93 -6.78
CA PRO A 339 17.54 -7.53 -6.86
C PRO A 339 16.70 -7.24 -5.61
N VAL A 340 15.62 -6.48 -5.75
CA VAL A 340 14.66 -6.13 -4.70
C VAL A 340 13.35 -6.87 -4.88
N SER A 341 12.71 -7.27 -3.79
CA SER A 341 11.34 -7.79 -3.79
C SER A 341 10.35 -6.64 -3.68
N LYS A 342 9.12 -6.85 -4.13
CA LYS A 342 8.04 -5.90 -3.81
C LYS A 342 7.92 -5.78 -2.28
N PRO A 343 7.50 -4.63 -1.75
CA PRO A 343 7.22 -4.49 -0.32
C PRO A 343 6.14 -5.49 0.11
N GLU A 344 6.30 -6.06 1.31
CA GLU A 344 5.30 -6.96 1.91
C GLU A 344 3.99 -6.23 2.16
N TYR A 345 4.09 -4.98 2.59
CA TYR A 345 2.96 -4.10 2.84
C TYR A 345 3.01 -2.90 1.90
N ILE A 346 1.88 -2.60 1.29
CA ILE A 346 1.74 -1.49 0.33
C ILE A 346 0.83 -0.44 0.97
N ASN A 347 1.23 0.85 0.87
CA ASN A 347 0.46 1.97 1.38
C ASN A 347 0.15 1.84 2.89
N GLU A 348 1.19 1.91 3.72
CA GLU A 348 1.05 2.06 5.16
C GLU A 348 0.63 3.50 5.47
N ILE A 349 -0.69 3.75 5.45
CA ILE A 349 -1.26 5.08 5.68
C ILE A 349 -1.66 5.19 7.16
N PRO A 350 -1.17 6.18 7.91
CA PRO A 350 -1.57 6.42 9.29
C PRO A 350 -3.08 6.67 9.42
N ILE A 351 -3.66 6.16 10.51
CA ILE A 351 -5.07 6.35 10.87
C ILE A 351 -5.22 7.65 11.63
#